data_826a14e6ae4de75f1059b5e18850ac80
#
_entry.id   826a14e6ae4de75f1059b5e18850ac80
#
_cell.length_a   1.000
_cell.length_b   1.000
_cell.length_c   1.000
_cell.angle_alpha   90.00
_cell.angle_beta   90.00
_cell.angle_gamma   90.00
#
_symmetry.space_group_name_H-M   'P 1'
#
loop_
_entity.id
_entity.type
_entity.pdbx_description
1 polymer ?
#
loop_
_entity_poly.entity_id
_entity_poly.type
_entity_poly.pdbx_seq_one_letter_code
_entity_poly.pdbx_strand_id
1 'polypeptide(L)'
;MTPKVIAVGEVLIDFVASEPVPYEEVKFFEKCFGGAPMNTVVGVSRLGVSSGVITAVSDDSFGNFLRKELEKNGVDTSHIVVKRGKRTTITFVANDPATGERSFMFYRKPWIGSTADTLLDVKDIDESYISGASILHVSGFSLSQNPCRNAVFKAIGYARKAGVRVSFDPTLRIDVWDSPSVLRKTYDKALKSSDIASFSREEAEFIFQTGDPEEAAHRALKYGIKIVGVKLGDRGSMIFNEAGEKVELPAFKVKPVDTTGAGDGWNAGLLVGLVKNWDLKKCITVANAIGALIVTRRGAITALPNREELQNFLKDKAKINIEI
;
A
#
# COMPACT_ATOMS: atom_id res chain seq x y z
N MET A 1 -21.06 10.93 -2.75
CA MET A 1 -20.03 11.38 -3.72
C MET A 1 -19.00 10.26 -3.87
N THR A 2 -18.57 9.98 -5.07
CA THR A 2 -17.54 8.97 -5.31
C THR A 2 -16.20 9.41 -4.68
N PRO A 3 -15.49 8.51 -3.99
CA PRO A 3 -14.18 8.82 -3.42
C PRO A 3 -13.15 9.22 -4.50
N LYS A 4 -12.22 10.10 -4.14
CA LYS A 4 -11.14 10.53 -5.04
C LYS A 4 -10.07 9.45 -5.23
N VAL A 5 -9.80 8.67 -4.18
CA VAL A 5 -8.87 7.54 -4.25
C VAL A 5 -9.60 6.28 -3.82
N ILE A 6 -9.61 5.27 -4.68
CA ILE A 6 -10.19 3.96 -4.37
C ILE A 6 -9.06 2.93 -4.36
N ALA A 7 -9.00 2.11 -3.30
CA ALA A 7 -8.12 0.95 -3.29
C ALA A 7 -8.92 -0.33 -3.58
N VAL A 8 -8.32 -1.24 -4.34
CA VAL A 8 -8.88 -2.57 -4.57
C VAL A 8 -7.87 -3.64 -4.19
N GLY A 9 -8.29 -4.61 -3.38
CA GLY A 9 -7.43 -5.72 -3.03
C GLY A 9 -7.61 -6.27 -1.62
N GLU A 10 -6.49 -6.74 -1.05
CA GLU A 10 -6.44 -7.44 0.22
C GLU A 10 -6.67 -6.55 1.42
N VAL A 11 -7.34 -7.14 2.40
CA VAL A 11 -7.44 -6.67 3.77
C VAL A 11 -7.25 -7.87 4.71
N LEU A 12 -6.46 -7.71 5.76
CA LEU A 12 -6.04 -8.83 6.60
C LEU A 12 -5.74 -8.39 8.05
N ILE A 13 -5.52 -9.36 8.91
CA ILE A 13 -5.02 -9.13 10.27
C ILE A 13 -3.53 -9.44 10.30
N ASP A 14 -2.75 -8.48 10.80
CA ASP A 14 -1.37 -8.71 11.20
C ASP A 14 -1.32 -8.98 12.70
N PHE A 15 -0.77 -10.13 13.09
CA PHE A 15 -0.38 -10.45 14.45
C PHE A 15 1.11 -10.13 14.60
N VAL A 16 1.41 -8.98 15.19
CA VAL A 16 2.77 -8.47 15.35
C VAL A 16 3.34 -8.94 16.69
N ALA A 17 4.50 -9.57 16.68
CA ALA A 17 5.18 -10.02 17.89
C ALA A 17 5.44 -8.85 18.85
N SER A 18 5.15 -9.06 20.14
CA SER A 18 5.38 -8.04 21.18
C SER A 18 6.86 -7.75 21.43
N GLU A 19 7.71 -8.70 21.09
CA GLU A 19 9.15 -8.66 21.33
C GLU A 19 9.92 -9.09 20.07
N PRO A 20 11.14 -8.57 19.83
CA PRO A 20 11.98 -8.98 18.71
C PRO A 20 12.70 -10.29 19.05
N VAL A 21 11.99 -11.41 18.93
CA VAL A 21 12.49 -12.76 19.18
C VAL A 21 12.06 -13.68 18.02
N PRO A 22 12.74 -14.83 17.83
CA PRO A 22 12.30 -15.84 16.86
C PRO A 22 10.86 -16.28 17.12
N TYR A 23 10.12 -16.69 16.08
CA TYR A 23 8.69 -17.04 16.18
C TYR A 23 8.39 -18.08 17.28
N GLU A 24 9.26 -19.07 17.46
CA GLU A 24 9.13 -20.12 18.45
C GLU A 24 9.24 -19.62 19.90
N GLU A 25 9.78 -18.43 20.10
CA GLU A 25 9.93 -17.80 21.43
C GLU A 25 8.87 -16.74 21.70
N VAL A 26 8.10 -16.32 20.68
CA VAL A 26 7.07 -15.29 20.83
C VAL A 26 5.96 -15.77 21.74
N LYS A 27 5.73 -15.09 22.85
CA LYS A 27 4.64 -15.41 23.81
C LYS A 27 3.35 -14.66 23.50
N PHE A 28 3.45 -13.44 22.99
CA PHE A 28 2.30 -12.57 22.73
C PHE A 28 2.40 -11.90 21.37
N PHE A 29 1.26 -11.79 20.71
CA PHE A 29 1.09 -11.05 19.48
C PHE A 29 0.04 -9.97 19.64
N GLU A 30 0.32 -8.78 19.19
CA GLU A 30 -0.64 -7.68 19.08
C GLU A 30 -1.43 -7.81 17.78
N LYS A 31 -2.76 -7.75 17.88
CA LYS A 31 -3.63 -7.76 16.72
C LYS A 31 -3.66 -6.38 16.07
N CYS A 32 -3.17 -6.28 14.85
CA CYS A 32 -3.14 -5.06 14.06
C CYS A 32 -3.99 -5.19 12.78
N PHE A 33 -4.45 -4.06 12.27
CA PHE A 33 -5.04 -3.96 10.94
C PHE A 33 -3.92 -4.03 9.89
N GLY A 34 -4.14 -4.79 8.81
CA GLY A 34 -3.19 -4.96 7.71
C GLY A 34 -3.86 -4.97 6.34
N GLY A 35 -3.03 -4.98 5.32
CA GLY A 35 -3.40 -4.86 3.91
C GLY A 35 -2.87 -3.56 3.31
N ALA A 36 -1.84 -3.67 2.47
CA ALA A 36 -1.11 -2.50 1.95
C ALA A 36 -2.01 -1.46 1.25
N PRO A 37 -2.94 -1.85 0.33
CA PRO A 37 -3.80 -0.87 -0.31
C PRO A 37 -4.77 -0.22 0.68
N MET A 38 -5.19 -0.94 1.71
CA MET A 38 -6.09 -0.41 2.75
C MET A 38 -5.39 0.55 3.69
N ASN A 39 -4.15 0.25 4.08
CA ASN A 39 -3.30 1.18 4.84
C ASN A 39 -3.12 2.50 4.08
N THR A 40 -2.87 2.42 2.76
CA THR A 40 -2.72 3.60 1.90
C THR A 40 -3.97 4.48 1.90
N VAL A 41 -5.17 3.91 1.70
CA VAL A 41 -6.40 4.75 1.67
C VAL A 41 -6.84 5.25 3.03
N VAL A 42 -6.50 4.57 4.13
CA VAL A 42 -6.65 5.12 5.48
C VAL A 42 -5.77 6.37 5.63
N GLY A 43 -4.52 6.32 5.17
CA GLY A 43 -3.64 7.48 5.15
C GLY A 43 -4.21 8.63 4.32
N VAL A 44 -4.72 8.34 3.12
CA VAL A 44 -5.39 9.32 2.24
C VAL A 44 -6.56 9.98 2.95
N SER A 45 -7.43 9.21 3.61
CA SER A 45 -8.57 9.72 4.37
C SER A 45 -8.15 10.64 5.51
N ARG A 46 -7.16 10.23 6.32
CA ARG A 46 -6.65 11.03 7.44
C ARG A 46 -6.02 12.37 7.01
N LEU A 47 -5.58 12.45 5.76
CA LEU A 47 -5.07 13.68 5.15
C LEU A 47 -6.16 14.53 4.48
N GLY A 48 -7.43 14.18 4.65
CA GLY A 48 -8.58 14.96 4.21
C GLY A 48 -8.94 14.80 2.73
N VAL A 49 -8.46 13.75 2.06
CA VAL A 49 -8.90 13.35 0.72
C VAL A 49 -9.87 12.18 0.83
N SER A 50 -11.04 12.26 0.19
CA SER A 50 -12.03 11.18 0.24
C SER A 50 -11.47 9.91 -0.36
N SER A 51 -11.59 8.80 0.37
CA SER A 51 -11.11 7.50 -0.05
C SER A 51 -12.15 6.42 0.14
N GLY A 52 -12.02 5.32 -0.61
CA GLY A 52 -12.91 4.18 -0.55
C GLY A 52 -12.21 2.89 -0.91
N VAL A 53 -12.90 1.77 -0.69
CA VAL A 53 -12.33 0.44 -0.90
C VAL A 53 -13.27 -0.48 -1.67
N ILE A 54 -12.67 -1.34 -2.48
CA ILE A 54 -13.30 -2.53 -3.03
C ILE A 54 -12.51 -3.74 -2.51
N THR A 55 -13.09 -4.49 -1.60
CA THR A 55 -12.44 -5.63 -0.95
C THR A 55 -13.46 -6.66 -0.50
N ALA A 56 -12.98 -7.81 -0.05
CA ALA A 56 -13.82 -8.81 0.55
C ALA A 56 -13.35 -9.16 1.96
N VAL A 57 -14.28 -9.19 2.90
CA VAL A 57 -14.06 -9.61 4.29
C VAL A 57 -14.87 -10.87 4.60
N SER A 58 -14.50 -11.56 5.67
CA SER A 58 -15.30 -12.67 6.19
C SER A 58 -16.43 -12.16 7.10
N ASP A 59 -17.34 -13.05 7.46
CA ASP A 59 -18.36 -12.84 8.48
C ASP A 59 -17.87 -13.21 9.91
N ASP A 60 -16.54 -13.41 10.08
CA ASP A 60 -15.94 -13.66 11.40
C ASP A 60 -15.66 -12.34 12.16
N SER A 61 -15.20 -12.47 13.42
CA SER A 61 -14.90 -11.31 14.28
C SER A 61 -13.79 -10.42 13.71
N PHE A 62 -12.84 -11.00 12.95
CA PHE A 62 -11.76 -10.25 12.34
C PHE A 62 -12.23 -9.46 11.10
N GLY A 63 -13.09 -10.05 10.26
CA GLY A 63 -13.71 -9.33 9.16
C GLY A 63 -14.54 -8.14 9.63
N ASN A 64 -15.29 -8.31 10.73
CA ASN A 64 -16.03 -7.22 11.37
C ASN A 64 -15.11 -6.13 11.92
N PHE A 65 -13.98 -6.51 12.53
CA PHE A 65 -12.97 -5.57 13.02
C PHE A 65 -12.39 -4.73 11.84
N LEU A 66 -11.97 -5.39 10.77
CA LEU A 66 -11.39 -4.71 9.61
C LEU A 66 -12.34 -3.69 8.99
N ARG A 67 -13.63 -4.04 8.83
CA ARG A 67 -14.64 -3.13 8.33
C ARG A 67 -14.83 -1.91 9.25
N LYS A 68 -14.96 -2.14 10.55
CA LYS A 68 -15.12 -1.06 11.53
C LYS A 68 -13.94 -0.12 11.59
N GLU A 69 -12.71 -0.63 11.45
CA GLU A 69 -11.51 0.22 11.43
C GLU A 69 -11.46 1.11 10.17
N LEU A 70 -11.88 0.60 9.00
CA LEU A 70 -12.02 1.41 7.79
C LEU A 70 -13.09 2.51 7.98
N GLU A 71 -14.28 2.15 8.47
CA GLU A 71 -15.37 3.09 8.75
C GLU A 71 -14.94 4.19 9.74
N LYS A 72 -14.30 3.80 10.84
CA LYS A 72 -13.77 4.71 11.87
C LYS A 72 -12.75 5.72 11.31
N ASN A 73 -12.00 5.33 10.29
CA ASN A 73 -11.05 6.19 9.61
C ASN A 73 -11.65 6.99 8.44
N GLY A 74 -12.97 7.00 8.28
CA GLY A 74 -13.67 7.79 7.26
C GLY A 74 -13.52 7.27 5.85
N VAL A 75 -13.14 6.00 5.68
CA VAL A 75 -13.04 5.34 4.38
C VAL A 75 -14.43 4.85 3.95
N ASP A 76 -14.82 5.08 2.72
CA ASP A 76 -16.07 4.54 2.15
C ASP A 76 -15.97 3.02 2.02
N THR A 77 -16.83 2.33 2.76
CA THR A 77 -16.90 0.86 2.86
C THR A 77 -18.08 0.25 2.10
N SER A 78 -18.78 1.05 1.31
CA SER A 78 -20.01 0.62 0.59
C SER A 78 -19.78 -0.54 -0.40
N HIS A 79 -18.52 -0.74 -0.83
CA HIS A 79 -18.11 -1.80 -1.75
C HIS A 79 -17.28 -2.90 -1.07
N ILE A 80 -17.49 -3.09 0.23
CA ILE A 80 -16.98 -4.26 0.95
C ILE A 80 -17.95 -5.43 0.77
N VAL A 81 -17.46 -6.53 0.23
CA VAL A 81 -18.23 -7.77 0.04
C VAL A 81 -17.97 -8.74 1.18
N VAL A 82 -19.03 -9.29 1.78
CA VAL A 82 -18.91 -10.31 2.83
C VAL A 82 -18.92 -11.71 2.23
N LYS A 83 -17.83 -12.45 2.39
CA LYS A 83 -17.69 -13.86 1.98
C LYS A 83 -18.03 -14.76 3.16
N ARG A 84 -19.31 -15.15 3.26
CA ARG A 84 -19.86 -15.94 4.37
C ARG A 84 -19.20 -17.32 4.47
N GLY A 85 -18.95 -17.76 5.72
CA GLY A 85 -18.34 -19.05 6.01
C GLY A 85 -16.86 -19.14 5.61
N LYS A 86 -16.23 -18.03 5.24
CA LYS A 86 -14.79 -17.95 4.97
C LYS A 86 -14.06 -17.36 6.17
N ARG A 87 -12.73 -17.48 6.18
CA ARG A 87 -11.89 -16.90 7.22
C ARG A 87 -11.18 -15.65 6.72
N THR A 88 -10.92 -14.73 7.64
CA THR A 88 -10.04 -13.59 7.39
C THR A 88 -8.61 -14.09 7.19
N THR A 89 -7.87 -13.51 6.25
CA THR A 89 -6.43 -13.72 6.12
C THR A 89 -5.72 -13.22 7.38
N ILE A 90 -4.80 -14.03 7.88
CA ILE A 90 -3.95 -13.71 9.02
C ILE A 90 -2.49 -13.76 8.58
N THR A 91 -1.71 -12.82 9.07
CA THR A 91 -0.26 -12.80 8.95
C THR A 91 0.35 -12.71 10.33
N PHE A 92 1.33 -13.54 10.64
CA PHE A 92 2.20 -13.33 11.80
C PHE A 92 3.43 -12.56 11.34
N VAL A 93 3.82 -11.57 12.14
CA VAL A 93 4.97 -10.69 11.86
C VAL A 93 5.90 -10.72 13.07
N ALA A 94 7.15 -11.06 12.85
CA ALA A 94 8.20 -10.99 13.85
C ALA A 94 9.41 -10.22 13.30
N ASN A 95 10.13 -9.58 14.20
CA ASN A 95 11.37 -8.89 13.85
C ASN A 95 12.55 -9.79 14.23
N ASP A 96 13.49 -9.95 13.30
CA ASP A 96 14.76 -10.61 13.59
C ASP A 96 15.51 -9.84 14.67
N PRO A 97 15.92 -10.48 15.79
CA PRO A 97 16.54 -9.79 16.91
C PRO A 97 17.94 -9.22 16.60
N ALA A 98 18.64 -9.76 15.59
CA ALA A 98 19.99 -9.34 15.23
C ALA A 98 19.99 -8.20 14.19
N THR A 99 19.11 -8.30 13.18
CA THR A 99 19.05 -7.37 12.04
C THR A 99 17.94 -6.34 12.16
N GLY A 100 16.90 -6.60 12.96
CA GLY A 100 15.66 -5.83 13.00
C GLY A 100 14.78 -6.01 11.76
N GLU A 101 15.19 -6.87 10.83
CA GLU A 101 14.40 -7.18 9.63
C GLU A 101 13.13 -7.91 9.99
N ARG A 102 12.07 -7.62 9.27
CA ARG A 102 10.77 -8.27 9.48
C ARG A 102 10.64 -9.52 8.64
N SER A 103 10.16 -10.55 9.29
CA SER A 103 9.69 -11.76 8.66
C SER A 103 8.16 -11.86 8.73
N PHE A 104 7.57 -12.52 7.73
CA PHE A 104 6.13 -12.65 7.59
C PHE A 104 5.77 -14.11 7.39
N MET A 105 4.77 -14.58 8.13
CA MET A 105 4.20 -15.91 7.97
C MET A 105 2.72 -15.78 7.61
N PHE A 106 2.39 -16.01 6.35
CA PHE A 106 1.05 -15.79 5.83
C PHE A 106 0.17 -17.03 5.97
N TYR A 107 -0.95 -16.89 6.68
CA TYR A 107 -2.01 -17.90 6.75
C TYR A 107 -3.07 -17.58 5.68
N ARG A 108 -2.68 -17.79 4.44
CA ARG A 108 -3.53 -17.74 3.24
C ARG A 108 -3.00 -18.73 2.18
N LYS A 109 -3.71 -18.86 1.05
CA LYS A 109 -3.22 -19.66 -0.09
C LYS A 109 -1.80 -19.20 -0.55
N PRO A 110 -0.88 -20.10 -0.92
CA PRO A 110 -1.09 -21.53 -1.14
C PRO A 110 -1.06 -22.41 0.13
N TRP A 111 -0.69 -21.88 1.28
CA TRP A 111 -0.43 -22.62 2.50
C TRP A 111 -1.69 -23.17 3.17
N ILE A 112 -2.79 -22.42 3.09
CA ILE A 112 -4.11 -22.84 3.60
C ILE A 112 -5.16 -22.62 2.50
N GLY A 113 -6.41 -22.97 2.75
CA GLY A 113 -7.51 -22.73 1.83
C GLY A 113 -7.73 -21.24 1.52
N SER A 114 -8.65 -20.94 0.61
CA SER A 114 -8.98 -19.57 0.23
C SER A 114 -9.60 -18.80 1.39
N THR A 115 -9.05 -17.61 1.66
CA THR A 115 -9.55 -16.64 2.63
C THR A 115 -10.45 -15.59 1.95
N ALA A 116 -11.16 -14.79 2.71
CA ALA A 116 -12.20 -13.90 2.18
C ALA A 116 -11.67 -12.93 1.12
N ASP A 117 -10.53 -12.27 1.38
CA ASP A 117 -9.90 -11.32 0.47
C ASP A 117 -9.47 -11.96 -0.87
N THR A 118 -8.99 -13.22 -0.83
CA THR A 118 -8.62 -13.96 -2.05
C THR A 118 -9.81 -14.32 -2.94
N LEU A 119 -11.02 -14.23 -2.39
CA LEU A 119 -12.28 -14.55 -3.06
C LEU A 119 -13.03 -13.33 -3.59
N LEU A 120 -12.41 -12.14 -3.57
CA LEU A 120 -12.94 -11.01 -4.34
C LEU A 120 -13.03 -11.43 -5.80
N ASP A 121 -14.20 -11.23 -6.42
CA ASP A 121 -14.49 -11.77 -7.75
C ASP A 121 -14.85 -10.64 -8.74
N VAL A 122 -14.74 -10.89 -10.02
CA VAL A 122 -15.05 -9.93 -11.09
C VAL A 122 -16.47 -9.36 -11.01
N LYS A 123 -17.43 -10.13 -10.49
CA LYS A 123 -18.81 -9.69 -10.27
C LYS A 123 -18.97 -8.69 -9.12
N ASP A 124 -17.99 -8.64 -8.23
CA ASP A 124 -17.98 -7.75 -7.08
C ASP A 124 -17.43 -6.35 -7.45
N ILE A 125 -17.00 -6.15 -8.70
CA ILE A 125 -16.39 -4.91 -9.19
C ILE A 125 -17.44 -4.04 -9.86
N ASP A 126 -17.69 -2.87 -9.28
CA ASP A 126 -18.63 -1.88 -9.81
C ASP A 126 -17.90 -0.83 -10.68
N GLU A 127 -18.21 -0.81 -11.99
CA GLU A 127 -17.63 0.15 -12.94
C GLU A 127 -18.00 1.59 -12.58
N SER A 128 -19.23 1.83 -12.15
CA SER A 128 -19.72 3.19 -11.86
C SER A 128 -19.01 3.81 -10.66
N TYR A 129 -18.71 3.00 -9.65
CA TYR A 129 -17.96 3.43 -8.48
C TYR A 129 -16.52 3.82 -8.83
N ILE A 130 -15.86 3.02 -9.68
CA ILE A 130 -14.47 3.29 -10.10
C ILE A 130 -14.40 4.52 -10.99
N SER A 131 -15.32 4.67 -11.94
CA SER A 131 -15.29 5.71 -12.97
C SER A 131 -15.38 7.14 -12.42
N GLY A 132 -15.87 7.32 -11.20
CA GLY A 132 -15.94 8.62 -10.51
C GLY A 132 -14.68 9.01 -9.74
N ALA A 133 -13.70 8.13 -9.63
CA ALA A 133 -12.47 8.37 -8.88
C ALA A 133 -11.43 9.17 -9.68
N SER A 134 -10.42 9.68 -8.99
CA SER A 134 -9.25 10.28 -9.62
C SER A 134 -8.10 9.27 -9.75
N ILE A 135 -8.00 8.35 -8.80
CA ILE A 135 -6.94 7.32 -8.74
C ILE A 135 -7.54 6.01 -8.24
N LEU A 136 -7.23 4.91 -8.94
CA LEU A 136 -7.39 3.54 -8.46
C LEU A 136 -6.03 3.02 -7.98
N HIS A 137 -5.91 2.65 -6.71
CA HIS A 137 -4.68 2.11 -6.12
C HIS A 137 -4.78 0.60 -5.95
N VAL A 138 -3.75 -0.13 -6.36
CA VAL A 138 -3.67 -1.59 -6.30
C VAL A 138 -2.32 -2.05 -5.78
N SER A 139 -2.31 -3.18 -5.05
CA SER A 139 -1.08 -3.84 -4.60
C SER A 139 -0.79 -5.10 -5.41
N GLY A 140 0.48 -5.43 -5.54
CA GLY A 140 0.89 -6.69 -6.16
C GLY A 140 0.52 -7.91 -5.32
N PHE A 141 0.42 -7.76 -3.99
CA PHE A 141 -0.02 -8.84 -3.11
C PHE A 141 -1.44 -9.32 -3.44
N SER A 142 -2.35 -8.40 -3.76
CA SER A 142 -3.72 -8.72 -4.21
C SER A 142 -3.74 -9.56 -5.49
N LEU A 143 -2.72 -9.39 -6.33
CA LEU A 143 -2.59 -10.10 -7.60
C LEU A 143 -2.06 -11.52 -7.46
N SER A 144 -1.67 -11.95 -6.27
CA SER A 144 -1.04 -13.27 -6.06
C SER A 144 -1.98 -14.44 -6.38
N GLN A 145 -3.28 -14.29 -6.12
CA GLN A 145 -4.25 -15.38 -6.17
C GLN A 145 -5.50 -15.05 -7.00
N ASN A 146 -6.04 -16.07 -7.69
CA ASN A 146 -7.39 -16.02 -8.28
C ASN A 146 -8.44 -16.46 -7.25
N PRO A 147 -9.67 -15.91 -7.33
CA PRO A 147 -10.21 -14.97 -8.32
C PRO A 147 -9.82 -13.49 -8.11
N CYS A 148 -9.25 -13.10 -6.97
CA CYS A 148 -8.90 -11.71 -6.64
C CYS A 148 -8.05 -11.05 -7.74
N ARG A 149 -7.03 -11.75 -8.29
CA ARG A 149 -6.22 -11.28 -9.42
C ARG A 149 -7.08 -10.80 -10.59
N ASN A 150 -8.07 -11.61 -10.98
CA ASN A 150 -8.95 -11.27 -12.09
C ASN A 150 -9.85 -10.09 -11.76
N ALA A 151 -10.35 -10.00 -10.53
CA ALA A 151 -11.15 -8.88 -10.04
C ALA A 151 -10.35 -7.57 -10.07
N VAL A 152 -9.11 -7.57 -9.58
CA VAL A 152 -8.23 -6.40 -9.62
C VAL A 152 -7.93 -5.96 -11.05
N PHE A 153 -7.61 -6.89 -11.97
CA PHE A 153 -7.43 -6.53 -13.38
C PHE A 153 -8.70 -6.03 -14.05
N LYS A 154 -9.88 -6.50 -13.62
CA LYS A 154 -11.16 -5.95 -14.09
C LYS A 154 -11.34 -4.50 -13.63
N ALA A 155 -11.03 -4.22 -12.36
CA ALA A 155 -11.05 -2.87 -11.81
C ALA A 155 -10.09 -1.92 -12.57
N ILE A 156 -8.86 -2.38 -12.84
CA ILE A 156 -7.88 -1.65 -13.67
C ILE A 156 -8.45 -1.36 -15.05
N GLY A 157 -9.11 -2.34 -15.68
CA GLY A 157 -9.74 -2.17 -17.00
C GLY A 157 -10.81 -1.08 -16.98
N TYR A 158 -11.65 -1.04 -15.96
CA TYR A 158 -12.67 0.00 -15.79
C TYR A 158 -12.04 1.38 -15.54
N ALA A 159 -11.01 1.46 -14.66
CA ALA A 159 -10.29 2.71 -14.40
C ALA A 159 -9.71 3.29 -15.70
N ARG A 160 -9.00 2.49 -16.49
CA ARG A 160 -8.39 2.92 -17.74
C ARG A 160 -9.44 3.39 -18.78
N LYS A 161 -10.55 2.66 -18.90
CA LYS A 161 -11.67 3.03 -19.80
C LYS A 161 -12.25 4.39 -19.42
N ALA A 162 -12.32 4.70 -18.12
CA ALA A 162 -12.85 5.96 -17.59
C ALA A 162 -11.82 7.10 -17.48
N GLY A 163 -10.54 6.86 -17.83
CA GLY A 163 -9.48 7.86 -17.67
C GLY A 163 -9.03 8.06 -16.22
N VAL A 164 -9.38 7.14 -15.33
CA VAL A 164 -8.92 7.13 -13.93
C VAL A 164 -7.49 6.61 -13.87
N ARG A 165 -6.59 7.33 -13.22
CA ARG A 165 -5.18 6.95 -13.11
C ARG A 165 -5.04 5.69 -12.25
N VAL A 166 -4.23 4.75 -12.69
CA VAL A 166 -3.92 3.52 -11.96
C VAL A 166 -2.60 3.67 -11.23
N SER A 167 -2.62 3.46 -9.91
CA SER A 167 -1.43 3.44 -9.04
C SER A 167 -1.13 2.00 -8.62
N PHE A 168 0.11 1.57 -8.78
CA PHE A 168 0.58 0.23 -8.44
C PHE A 168 1.74 0.27 -7.44
N ASP A 169 1.59 -0.49 -6.34
CA ASP A 169 2.67 -0.83 -5.41
C ASP A 169 2.90 -2.34 -5.47
N PRO A 170 4.10 -2.85 -5.75
CA PRO A 170 4.35 -4.28 -5.84
C PRO A 170 4.03 -5.05 -4.57
N THR A 171 4.30 -4.46 -3.40
CA THR A 171 4.13 -5.17 -2.12
C THR A 171 4.62 -6.61 -2.23
N LEU A 172 5.90 -6.76 -2.63
CA LEU A 172 6.49 -8.04 -3.03
C LEU A 172 6.54 -9.03 -1.87
N ARG A 173 5.86 -10.15 -2.04
CA ARG A 173 5.90 -11.31 -1.14
C ARG A 173 5.93 -12.56 -2.01
N ILE A 174 7.11 -13.12 -2.21
CA ILE A 174 7.33 -14.21 -3.21
C ILE A 174 6.60 -15.48 -2.80
N ASP A 175 6.53 -15.77 -1.51
CA ASP A 175 6.01 -16.99 -0.92
C ASP A 175 4.48 -17.20 -1.07
N VAL A 176 3.73 -16.14 -1.36
CA VAL A 176 2.27 -16.24 -1.58
C VAL A 176 1.89 -16.50 -3.04
N TRP A 177 2.86 -16.67 -3.92
CA TRP A 177 2.63 -16.90 -5.35
C TRP A 177 2.74 -18.38 -5.72
N ASP A 178 1.95 -18.80 -6.73
CA ASP A 178 2.00 -20.17 -7.26
C ASP A 178 3.38 -20.50 -7.87
N SER A 179 4.04 -19.51 -8.47
CA SER A 179 5.41 -19.62 -8.98
C SER A 179 6.02 -18.25 -9.31
N PRO A 180 7.36 -18.14 -9.35
CA PRO A 180 8.05 -16.91 -9.80
C PRO A 180 7.67 -16.48 -11.22
N SER A 181 7.37 -17.43 -12.11
CA SER A 181 6.94 -17.15 -13.48
C SER A 181 5.57 -16.47 -13.51
N VAL A 182 4.61 -16.94 -12.70
CA VAL A 182 3.28 -16.31 -12.58
C VAL A 182 3.42 -14.90 -12.01
N LEU A 183 4.24 -14.71 -10.96
CA LEU A 183 4.53 -13.41 -10.37
C LEU A 183 5.06 -12.43 -11.44
N ARG A 184 6.15 -12.79 -12.14
CA ARG A 184 6.77 -11.92 -13.15
C ARG A 184 5.82 -11.51 -14.27
N LYS A 185 5.08 -12.47 -14.84
CA LYS A 185 4.07 -12.19 -15.89
C LYS A 185 2.96 -11.27 -15.38
N THR A 186 2.55 -11.45 -14.13
CA THR A 186 1.49 -10.65 -13.52
C THR A 186 1.96 -9.23 -13.26
N TYR A 187 3.18 -9.06 -12.74
CA TYR A 187 3.77 -7.73 -12.52
C TYR A 187 4.02 -6.98 -13.83
N ASP A 188 4.54 -7.66 -14.86
CA ASP A 188 4.70 -7.07 -16.20
C ASP A 188 3.36 -6.51 -16.71
N LYS A 189 2.26 -7.28 -16.57
CA LYS A 189 0.92 -6.82 -16.96
C LYS A 189 0.43 -5.65 -16.10
N ALA A 190 0.69 -5.67 -14.79
CA ALA A 190 0.29 -4.59 -13.88
C ALA A 190 1.03 -3.29 -14.21
N LEU A 191 2.35 -3.35 -14.40
CA LEU A 191 3.17 -2.20 -14.79
C LEU A 191 2.71 -1.56 -16.09
N LYS A 192 2.45 -2.36 -17.14
CA LYS A 192 1.91 -1.90 -18.44
C LYS A 192 0.53 -1.26 -18.34
N SER A 193 -0.15 -1.47 -17.23
CA SER A 193 -1.51 -0.97 -17.00
C SER A 193 -1.56 0.19 -16.01
N SER A 194 -0.40 0.64 -15.51
CA SER A 194 -0.31 1.65 -14.45
C SER A 194 0.19 2.99 -14.97
N ASP A 195 -0.30 4.07 -14.39
CA ASP A 195 0.15 5.45 -14.63
C ASP A 195 1.12 5.92 -13.54
N ILE A 196 1.01 5.34 -12.35
CA ILE A 196 1.81 5.66 -11.16
C ILE A 196 2.34 4.34 -10.61
N ALA A 197 3.62 4.28 -10.28
CA ALA A 197 4.18 3.14 -9.58
C ALA A 197 5.15 3.58 -8.50
N SER A 198 5.19 2.83 -7.40
CA SER A 198 6.16 3.08 -6.33
C SER A 198 6.80 1.77 -5.90
N PHE A 199 8.11 1.79 -5.68
CA PHE A 199 8.90 0.61 -5.36
C PHE A 199 9.74 0.86 -4.10
N SER A 200 9.96 -0.16 -3.28
CA SER A 200 11.13 -0.17 -2.41
C SER A 200 12.38 -0.45 -3.26
N ARG A 201 13.56 -0.25 -2.68
CA ARG A 201 14.81 -0.59 -3.35
C ARG A 201 14.86 -2.07 -3.74
N GLU A 202 14.49 -2.95 -2.83
CA GLU A 202 14.48 -4.40 -3.00
C GLU A 202 13.47 -4.82 -4.07
N GLU A 203 12.30 -4.19 -4.10
CA GLU A 203 11.28 -4.42 -5.13
C GLU A 203 11.77 -3.97 -6.51
N ALA A 204 12.41 -2.80 -6.58
CA ALA A 204 12.99 -2.28 -7.81
C ALA A 204 14.10 -3.21 -8.35
N GLU A 205 14.98 -3.67 -7.46
CA GLU A 205 16.02 -4.63 -7.80
C GLU A 205 15.46 -5.95 -8.33
N PHE A 206 14.45 -6.51 -7.64
CA PHE A 206 13.81 -7.77 -8.06
C PHE A 206 13.10 -7.64 -9.42
N ILE A 207 12.35 -6.55 -9.61
CA ILE A 207 11.51 -6.35 -10.82
C ILE A 207 12.37 -5.98 -12.02
N PHE A 208 13.28 -5.04 -11.84
CA PHE A 208 14.06 -4.46 -12.95
C PHE A 208 15.47 -5.02 -13.07
N GLN A 209 15.88 -5.92 -12.16
CA GLN A 209 17.19 -6.58 -12.18
C GLN A 209 18.37 -5.56 -12.23
N THR A 210 18.26 -4.51 -11.43
CA THR A 210 19.32 -3.51 -11.25
C THR A 210 19.30 -3.00 -9.80
N GLY A 211 20.49 -2.88 -9.19
CA GLY A 211 20.66 -2.29 -7.86
C GLY A 211 20.67 -0.76 -7.87
N ASP A 212 20.67 -0.14 -9.05
CA ASP A 212 20.61 1.31 -9.21
C ASP A 212 19.14 1.79 -9.22
N PRO A 213 18.70 2.57 -8.20
CA PRO A 213 17.33 3.06 -8.11
C PRO A 213 16.93 3.98 -9.27
N GLU A 214 17.87 4.75 -9.80
CA GLU A 214 17.61 5.67 -10.91
C GLU A 214 17.42 4.88 -12.23
N GLU A 215 18.28 3.89 -12.47
CA GLU A 215 18.11 2.99 -13.61
C GLU A 215 16.78 2.22 -13.52
N ALA A 216 16.41 1.74 -12.34
CA ALA A 216 15.15 1.07 -12.12
C ALA A 216 13.95 1.98 -12.45
N ALA A 217 14.00 3.25 -12.02
CA ALA A 217 12.96 4.24 -12.34
C ALA A 217 12.87 4.49 -13.85
N HIS A 218 13.99 4.64 -14.55
CA HIS A 218 14.01 4.80 -16.00
C HIS A 218 13.46 3.57 -16.74
N ARG A 219 13.74 2.36 -16.24
CA ARG A 219 13.14 1.11 -16.78
C ARG A 219 11.64 1.08 -16.55
N ALA A 220 11.16 1.55 -15.37
CA ALA A 220 9.72 1.65 -15.08
C ALA A 220 9.02 2.64 -16.03
N LEU A 221 9.61 3.81 -16.29
CA LEU A 221 9.06 4.79 -17.24
C LEU A 221 8.87 4.20 -18.65
N LYS A 222 9.74 3.26 -19.08
CA LYS A 222 9.60 2.57 -20.38
C LYS A 222 8.34 1.70 -20.49
N TYR A 223 7.69 1.36 -19.36
CA TYR A 223 6.37 0.70 -19.37
C TYR A 223 5.21 1.66 -19.71
N GLY A 224 5.48 2.97 -19.85
CA GLY A 224 4.48 4.00 -20.04
C GLY A 224 3.93 4.57 -18.72
N ILE A 225 4.58 4.26 -17.60
CA ILE A 225 4.27 4.84 -16.29
C ILE A 225 4.68 6.32 -16.31
N LYS A 226 3.79 7.19 -15.83
CA LYS A 226 3.99 8.64 -15.86
C LYS A 226 4.71 9.19 -14.63
N ILE A 227 4.53 8.52 -13.48
CA ILE A 227 5.15 8.91 -12.21
C ILE A 227 5.69 7.66 -11.53
N VAL A 228 6.97 7.68 -11.22
CA VAL A 228 7.68 6.60 -10.54
C VAL A 228 8.27 7.11 -9.24
N GLY A 229 7.91 6.48 -8.12
CA GLY A 229 8.53 6.70 -6.82
C GLY A 229 9.47 5.54 -6.46
N VAL A 230 10.67 5.83 -5.94
CA VAL A 230 11.58 4.83 -5.39
C VAL A 230 11.88 5.17 -3.95
N LYS A 231 11.44 4.30 -3.04
CA LYS A 231 11.60 4.42 -1.58
C LYS A 231 12.94 3.81 -1.18
N LEU A 232 13.82 4.58 -0.53
CA LEU A 232 15.19 4.20 -0.18
C LEU A 232 15.40 4.01 1.33
N GLY A 233 14.31 3.82 2.08
CA GLY A 233 14.34 3.65 3.53
C GLY A 233 14.86 4.90 4.25
N ASP A 234 15.89 4.73 5.08
CA ASP A 234 16.52 5.79 5.85
C ASP A 234 17.29 6.83 5.01
N ARG A 235 17.53 6.52 3.73
CA ARG A 235 18.13 7.46 2.77
C ARG A 235 17.10 8.40 2.13
N GLY A 236 15.79 8.15 2.31
CA GLY A 236 14.73 8.97 1.74
C GLY A 236 14.06 8.35 0.52
N SER A 237 13.84 9.13 -0.51
CA SER A 237 13.19 8.66 -1.72
C SER A 237 13.47 9.52 -2.94
N MET A 238 13.16 8.98 -4.12
CA MET A 238 13.21 9.66 -5.41
C MET A 238 11.86 9.60 -6.08
N ILE A 239 11.48 10.65 -6.81
CA ILE A 239 10.33 10.66 -7.72
C ILE A 239 10.80 11.10 -9.10
N PHE A 240 10.31 10.41 -10.12
CA PHE A 240 10.54 10.73 -11.54
C PHE A 240 9.20 10.88 -12.25
N ASN A 241 9.15 11.74 -13.25
CA ASN A 241 8.00 11.79 -14.16
C ASN A 241 8.40 11.54 -15.63
N GLU A 242 7.39 11.33 -16.47
CA GLU A 242 7.57 11.09 -17.91
C GLU A 242 8.20 12.27 -18.67
N ALA A 243 8.16 13.49 -18.11
CA ALA A 243 8.79 14.69 -18.69
C ALA A 243 10.29 14.79 -18.38
N GLY A 244 10.86 13.83 -17.65
CA GLY A 244 12.28 13.81 -17.27
C GLY A 244 12.62 14.59 -16.00
N GLU A 245 11.61 15.09 -15.26
CA GLU A 245 11.84 15.72 -13.96
C GLU A 245 12.18 14.64 -12.92
N LYS A 246 13.25 14.89 -12.16
CA LYS A 246 13.69 14.09 -11.02
C LYS A 246 13.72 14.95 -9.77
N VAL A 247 13.13 14.47 -8.69
CA VAL A 247 13.28 15.03 -7.36
C VAL A 247 13.75 13.94 -6.40
N GLU A 248 14.82 14.22 -5.68
CA GLU A 248 15.37 13.34 -4.65
C GLU A 248 15.45 14.11 -3.34
N LEU A 249 14.91 13.54 -2.26
CA LEU A 249 14.98 14.13 -0.93
C LEU A 249 15.39 13.09 0.11
N PRO A 250 16.24 13.48 1.10
CA PRO A 250 16.62 12.62 2.19
C PRO A 250 15.42 12.32 3.11
N ALA A 251 15.52 11.24 3.88
CA ALA A 251 14.58 10.95 4.94
C ALA A 251 14.70 11.96 6.09
N PHE A 252 13.59 12.21 6.78
CA PHE A 252 13.63 12.93 8.05
C PHE A 252 14.25 12.04 9.12
N LYS A 253 15.26 12.56 9.82
CA LYS A 253 15.94 11.82 10.90
C LYS A 253 15.02 11.67 12.12
N VAL A 254 14.64 10.45 12.40
CA VAL A 254 13.83 10.04 13.55
C VAL A 254 14.41 8.77 14.18
N LYS A 255 13.99 8.44 15.41
CA LYS A 255 14.34 7.16 16.04
C LYS A 255 13.28 6.12 15.64
N PRO A 256 13.61 5.10 14.85
CA PRO A 256 12.64 4.10 14.43
C PRO A 256 12.24 3.18 15.60
N VAL A 257 10.97 2.79 15.62
CA VAL A 257 10.37 1.81 16.53
C VAL A 257 9.80 0.63 15.74
N ASP A 258 9.06 0.91 14.65
CA ASP A 258 8.46 -0.09 13.78
C ASP A 258 8.31 0.48 12.37
N THR A 259 8.77 -0.24 11.36
CA THR A 259 8.71 0.22 9.96
C THR A 259 7.46 -0.25 9.21
N THR A 260 6.52 -0.90 9.92
CA THR A 260 5.28 -1.41 9.32
C THR A 260 4.42 -0.28 8.76
N GLY A 261 4.01 -0.40 7.49
CA GLY A 261 3.14 0.58 6.85
C GLY A 261 3.83 1.87 6.38
N ALA A 262 5.16 2.03 6.60
CA ALA A 262 5.87 3.24 6.16
C ALA A 262 5.77 3.46 4.63
N GLY A 263 5.90 2.39 3.85
CA GLY A 263 5.71 2.42 2.40
C GLY A 263 4.28 2.78 1.99
N ASP A 264 3.29 2.24 2.70
CA ASP A 264 1.87 2.51 2.44
C ASP A 264 1.53 3.98 2.76
N GLY A 265 2.08 4.50 3.87
CA GLY A 265 1.92 5.91 4.23
C GLY A 265 2.65 6.85 3.27
N TRP A 266 3.83 6.47 2.77
CA TRP A 266 4.53 7.19 1.72
C TRP A 266 3.64 7.27 0.45
N ASN A 267 3.03 6.15 0.06
CA ASN A 267 2.07 6.12 -1.05
C ASN A 267 0.87 7.03 -0.79
N ALA A 268 0.32 7.02 0.42
CA ALA A 268 -0.79 7.92 0.78
C ALA A 268 -0.43 9.39 0.55
N GLY A 269 0.77 9.81 0.99
CA GLY A 269 1.27 11.17 0.76
C GLY A 269 1.42 11.51 -0.71
N LEU A 270 2.00 10.61 -1.51
CA LEU A 270 2.11 10.77 -2.96
C LEU A 270 0.72 10.91 -3.61
N LEU A 271 -0.21 10.00 -3.32
CA LEU A 271 -1.54 10.00 -3.94
C LEU A 271 -2.35 11.25 -3.57
N VAL A 272 -2.27 11.70 -2.30
CA VAL A 272 -2.87 12.98 -1.88
C VAL A 272 -2.29 14.14 -2.68
N GLY A 273 -0.97 14.22 -2.81
CA GLY A 273 -0.30 15.25 -3.59
C GLY A 273 -0.76 15.27 -5.04
N LEU A 274 -0.86 14.11 -5.67
CA LEU A 274 -1.32 13.98 -7.05
C LEU A 274 -2.79 14.34 -7.25
N VAL A 275 -3.65 14.04 -6.27
CA VAL A 275 -5.08 14.47 -6.30
C VAL A 275 -5.20 15.97 -6.13
N LYS A 276 -4.33 16.59 -5.33
CA LYS A 276 -4.28 18.03 -5.08
C LYS A 276 -3.45 18.81 -6.11
N ASN A 277 -2.90 18.13 -7.12
CA ASN A 277 -2.04 18.72 -8.17
C ASN A 277 -0.81 19.47 -7.59
N TRP A 278 -0.18 18.91 -6.55
CA TRP A 278 1.08 19.44 -6.02
C TRP A 278 2.24 19.12 -6.96
N ASP A 279 3.28 19.97 -6.94
CA ASP A 279 4.54 19.66 -7.59
C ASP A 279 5.23 18.43 -6.95
N LEU A 280 6.17 17.82 -7.65
CA LEU A 280 6.84 16.60 -7.18
C LEU A 280 7.61 16.84 -5.89
N LYS A 281 8.20 18.01 -5.69
CA LYS A 281 8.95 18.35 -4.49
C LYS A 281 8.04 18.37 -3.25
N LYS A 282 6.86 18.95 -3.37
CA LYS A 282 5.86 18.94 -2.30
C LYS A 282 5.35 17.53 -2.05
N CYS A 283 5.07 16.75 -3.10
CA CYS A 283 4.63 15.35 -2.98
C CYS A 283 5.64 14.51 -2.19
N ILE A 284 6.92 14.53 -2.58
CA ILE A 284 7.97 13.72 -1.93
C ILE A 284 8.27 14.19 -0.51
N THR A 285 8.21 15.52 -0.24
CA THR A 285 8.40 16.06 1.11
C THR A 285 7.35 15.52 2.07
N VAL A 286 6.08 15.57 1.66
CA VAL A 286 4.94 15.09 2.46
C VAL A 286 5.02 13.56 2.62
N ALA A 287 5.30 12.83 1.56
CA ALA A 287 5.44 11.38 1.59
C ALA A 287 6.56 10.92 2.55
N ASN A 288 7.74 11.55 2.49
CA ASN A 288 8.86 11.26 3.40
C ASN A 288 8.51 11.60 4.86
N ALA A 289 7.79 12.69 5.11
CA ALA A 289 7.37 13.07 6.45
C ALA A 289 6.38 12.05 7.05
N ILE A 290 5.45 11.55 6.26
CA ILE A 290 4.52 10.50 6.69
C ILE A 290 5.28 9.21 7.01
N GLY A 291 6.17 8.76 6.12
CA GLY A 291 7.02 7.60 6.38
C GLY A 291 7.82 7.74 7.67
N ALA A 292 8.42 8.91 7.90
CA ALA A 292 9.16 9.20 9.12
C ALA A 292 8.29 9.17 10.38
N LEU A 293 7.07 9.71 10.34
CA LEU A 293 6.13 9.67 11.47
C LEU A 293 5.72 8.23 11.80
N ILE A 294 5.38 7.44 10.78
CA ILE A 294 4.96 6.05 10.95
C ILE A 294 6.04 5.25 11.68
N VAL A 295 7.28 5.34 11.24
CA VAL A 295 8.35 4.52 11.86
C VAL A 295 8.63 4.84 13.31
N THR A 296 8.11 5.94 13.87
CA THR A 296 8.24 6.29 15.31
C THR A 296 7.23 5.61 16.22
N ARG A 297 6.25 4.87 15.65
CA ARG A 297 5.15 4.24 16.39
C ARG A 297 4.98 2.78 15.95
N ARG A 298 4.24 1.98 16.74
CA ARG A 298 3.93 0.59 16.36
C ARG A 298 2.68 0.50 15.50
N GLY A 299 2.71 -0.44 14.55
CA GLY A 299 1.61 -0.81 13.66
C GLY A 299 1.45 0.11 12.45
N ALA A 300 0.71 -0.35 11.44
CA ALA A 300 0.51 0.38 10.20
C ALA A 300 -0.47 1.55 10.36
N ILE A 301 -1.79 1.27 10.41
CA ILE A 301 -2.79 2.35 10.48
C ILE A 301 -2.79 3.10 11.81
N THR A 302 -2.37 2.46 12.91
CA THR A 302 -2.26 3.12 14.23
C THR A 302 -1.19 4.21 14.22
N ALA A 303 -0.14 4.03 13.44
CA ALA A 303 0.98 4.95 13.31
C ALA A 303 0.76 6.06 12.26
N LEU A 304 -0.21 5.92 11.37
CA LEU A 304 -0.52 6.93 10.34
C LEU A 304 -0.88 8.26 10.99
N PRO A 305 -0.21 9.37 10.63
CA PRO A 305 -0.56 10.70 11.14
C PRO A 305 -1.89 11.19 10.57
N ASN A 306 -2.54 12.07 11.31
CA ASN A 306 -3.56 12.94 10.76
C ASN A 306 -2.93 14.21 10.15
N ARG A 307 -3.77 15.05 9.55
CA ARG A 307 -3.34 16.30 8.89
C ARG A 307 -2.60 17.23 9.85
N GLU A 308 -3.10 17.42 11.06
CA GLU A 308 -2.51 18.32 12.05
C GLU A 308 -1.15 17.83 12.55
N GLU A 309 -1.04 16.55 12.90
CA GLU A 309 0.23 15.93 13.30
C GLU A 309 1.30 16.07 12.21
N LEU A 310 0.92 15.86 10.95
CA LEU A 310 1.84 16.00 9.81
C LEU A 310 2.27 17.46 9.60
N GLN A 311 1.36 18.40 9.69
CA GLN A 311 1.68 19.83 9.57
C GLN A 311 2.62 20.29 10.67
N ASN A 312 2.36 19.89 11.93
CA ASN A 312 3.23 20.20 13.07
C ASN A 312 4.62 19.59 12.89
N PHE A 313 4.71 18.33 12.45
CA PHE A 313 6.00 17.68 12.19
C PHE A 313 6.82 18.42 11.10
N LEU A 314 6.19 18.79 9.99
CA LEU A 314 6.84 19.53 8.90
C LEU A 314 7.32 20.90 9.36
N LYS A 315 6.51 21.62 10.14
CA LYS A 315 6.87 22.92 10.71
C LYS A 315 8.07 22.80 11.65
N ASP A 316 8.06 21.82 12.56
CA ASP A 316 9.07 21.68 13.60
C ASP A 316 10.40 21.10 13.06
N LYS A 317 10.34 20.07 12.23
CA LYS A 317 11.50 19.32 11.74
C LYS A 317 12.10 19.87 10.45
N ALA A 318 11.25 20.31 9.52
CA ALA A 318 11.70 20.80 8.22
C ALA A 318 11.73 22.33 8.11
N LYS A 319 11.15 23.04 9.08
CA LYS A 319 10.89 24.48 9.01
C LYS A 319 10.07 24.86 7.78
N ILE A 320 9.23 23.93 7.31
CA ILE A 320 8.39 24.05 6.13
C ILE A 320 6.96 24.27 6.60
N ASN A 321 6.35 25.35 6.15
CA ASN A 321 4.93 25.60 6.34
C ASN A 321 4.19 25.12 5.08
N ILE A 322 3.63 23.92 5.15
CA ILE A 322 2.88 23.32 4.04
C ILE A 322 1.41 23.23 4.45
N GLU A 323 0.55 23.80 3.65
CA GLU A 323 -0.88 23.52 3.73
C GLU A 323 -1.18 22.17 3.04
N ILE A 324 -1.71 21.23 3.84
CA ILE A 324 -2.01 19.86 3.41
C ILE A 324 -3.50 19.73 3.11
#